data_528859a1e81ce0e64dc25ae3d794d531
#
_entry.id   528859a1e81ce0e64dc25ae3d794d531
#
_cell.length_a   1.000
_cell.length_b   1.000
_cell.length_c   1.000
_cell.angle_alpha   90.00
_cell.angle_beta   90.00
_cell.angle_gamma   90.00
#
_symmetry.space_group_name_H-M   'P 1'
#
loop_
_entity.id
_entity.type
_entity.pdbx_description
1 polymer ?
#
loop_
_entity_poly.entity_id
_entity_poly.type
_entity_poly.pdbx_seq_one_letter_code
_entity_poly.pdbx_strand_id
1 'polypeptide(L)'
;GTRGVFAGGGGPSNVIDYITISTPSNTTDFGDLSGGNSEIGACSDGTKGLFGGGWNDVAHINTIEYITITTTSNTTDFGDLTVGRSSSDSCSNGTRGVWGGGWNGSSYETTVDYVTIATTSNATAFGSLTQARQLAATDNTTRGVFGGGYNGSYLDTMDYITISTTGNATDFGNLTQSRGKFAACSN
;
A
#
# COMPACT_ATOMS: atom_id res chain seq x y z
N GLY A 1 2.67 -9.81 -15.05
CA GLY A 1 1.99 -10.93 -14.36
C GLY A 1 0.67 -11.26 -15.01
N THR A 2 0.14 -12.44 -14.72
CA THR A 2 -1.15 -12.92 -15.28
C THR A 2 -2.27 -12.93 -14.26
N ARG A 3 -1.95 -12.77 -12.97
CA ARG A 3 -2.93 -12.77 -11.87
C ARG A 3 -3.16 -11.35 -11.33
N GLY A 4 -4.41 -11.05 -11.00
CA GLY A 4 -4.83 -9.98 -10.11
C GLY A 4 -5.22 -10.60 -8.77
N VAL A 5 -4.76 -10.01 -7.67
CA VAL A 5 -5.01 -10.50 -6.30
C VAL A 5 -5.71 -9.42 -5.51
N PHE A 6 -6.71 -9.80 -4.72
CA PHE A 6 -7.52 -8.94 -3.87
C PHE A 6 -7.46 -9.47 -2.45
N ALA A 7 -7.17 -8.65 -1.46
CA ALA A 7 -7.01 -9.07 -0.09
C ALA A 7 -7.71 -8.14 0.89
N GLY A 8 -8.29 -8.72 1.94
CA GLY A 8 -8.94 -7.96 3.00
C GLY A 8 -10.26 -7.34 2.58
N GLY A 9 -10.68 -6.28 3.26
CA GLY A 9 -11.91 -5.54 2.93
C GLY A 9 -12.69 -5.08 4.14
N GLY A 10 -13.79 -4.33 3.88
CA GLY A 10 -14.62 -3.75 4.92
C GLY A 10 -15.29 -4.81 5.79
N GLY A 11 -15.36 -4.56 7.14
CA GLY A 11 -15.71 -5.56 8.15
C GLY A 11 -14.58 -6.57 8.28
N PRO A 12 -13.42 -6.18 8.77
CA PRO A 12 -12.08 -6.69 8.39
C PRO A 12 -12.08 -8.16 7.98
N SER A 13 -11.83 -8.43 6.72
CA SER A 13 -11.79 -9.75 6.12
C SER A 13 -10.35 -10.25 6.05
N ASN A 14 -10.11 -11.54 6.26
CA ASN A 14 -8.81 -12.17 6.01
C ASN A 14 -8.72 -12.81 4.61
N VAL A 15 -9.80 -12.86 3.86
CA VAL A 15 -9.86 -13.55 2.56
C VAL A 15 -8.95 -12.90 1.53
N ILE A 16 -8.25 -13.74 0.80
CA ILE A 16 -7.49 -13.37 -0.39
C ILE A 16 -8.07 -14.11 -1.59
N ASP A 17 -8.51 -13.37 -2.57
CA ASP A 17 -9.01 -13.87 -3.84
C ASP A 17 -8.07 -13.54 -4.99
N TYR A 18 -8.13 -14.32 -6.07
CA TYR A 18 -7.42 -13.99 -7.31
C TYR A 18 -8.24 -14.23 -8.57
N ILE A 19 -7.82 -13.56 -9.63
CA ILE A 19 -8.30 -13.79 -11.00
C ILE A 19 -7.12 -14.03 -11.94
N THR A 20 -7.39 -14.67 -13.07
CA THR A 20 -6.49 -14.62 -14.23
C THR A 20 -6.94 -13.47 -15.13
N ILE A 21 -6.15 -12.41 -15.24
CA ILE A 21 -6.56 -11.13 -15.88
C ILE A 21 -6.98 -11.33 -17.34
N SER A 22 -6.35 -12.25 -18.05
CA SER A 22 -6.66 -12.52 -19.47
C SER A 22 -7.95 -13.30 -19.72
N THR A 23 -8.60 -13.81 -18.67
CA THR A 23 -9.76 -14.71 -18.80
C THR A 23 -10.89 -14.24 -17.89
N PRO A 24 -12.00 -13.73 -18.42
CA PRO A 24 -13.15 -13.35 -17.61
C PRO A 24 -13.69 -14.55 -16.81
N SER A 25 -13.73 -14.41 -15.48
CA SER A 25 -14.24 -15.42 -14.54
C SER A 25 -14.57 -14.78 -13.20
N ASN A 26 -15.28 -15.50 -12.35
CA ASN A 26 -15.34 -15.16 -10.94
C ASN A 26 -13.96 -15.35 -10.30
N THR A 27 -13.76 -14.70 -9.14
CA THR A 27 -12.57 -14.92 -8.32
C THR A 27 -12.49 -16.37 -7.85
N THR A 28 -11.28 -16.78 -7.55
CA THR A 28 -10.96 -18.07 -6.92
C THR A 28 -10.22 -17.78 -5.63
N ASP A 29 -10.50 -18.55 -4.60
CA ASP A 29 -9.79 -18.47 -3.33
C ASP A 29 -8.27 -18.63 -3.52
N PHE A 30 -7.50 -17.73 -2.94
CA PHE A 30 -6.05 -17.77 -2.94
C PHE A 30 -5.51 -18.31 -1.62
N GLY A 31 -6.14 -17.98 -0.51
CA GLY A 31 -5.76 -18.22 0.87
C GLY A 31 -6.16 -17.04 1.76
N ASP A 32 -5.52 -16.90 2.90
CA ASP A 32 -5.88 -15.93 3.91
C ASP A 32 -4.71 -15.05 4.37
N LEU A 33 -5.01 -13.81 4.76
CA LEU A 33 -4.18 -12.98 5.64
C LEU A 33 -4.10 -13.65 7.03
N SER A 34 -3.13 -13.31 7.83
CA SER A 34 -2.98 -13.80 9.21
C SER A 34 -4.14 -13.40 10.13
N GLY A 35 -4.90 -12.38 9.77
CA GLY A 35 -6.08 -11.89 10.46
C GLY A 35 -6.93 -10.98 9.59
N GLY A 36 -8.18 -10.73 10.01
CA GLY A 36 -9.07 -9.81 9.31
C GLY A 36 -8.46 -8.41 9.26
N ASN A 37 -8.44 -7.80 8.07
CA ASN A 37 -7.82 -6.50 7.84
C ASN A 37 -8.54 -5.72 6.74
N SER A 38 -8.54 -4.40 6.86
CA SER A 38 -9.10 -3.46 5.88
C SER A 38 -8.16 -2.25 5.70
N GLU A 39 -8.38 -1.46 4.66
CA GLU A 39 -7.60 -0.23 4.39
C GLU A 39 -6.08 -0.48 4.28
N ILE A 40 -5.70 -1.58 3.65
CA ILE A 40 -4.33 -2.07 3.48
C ILE A 40 -3.71 -1.43 2.23
N GLY A 41 -2.45 -1.03 2.31
CA GLY A 41 -1.65 -0.69 1.13
C GLY A 41 -0.98 -1.93 0.54
N ALA A 42 -1.02 -2.10 -0.79
CA ALA A 42 -0.47 -3.27 -1.45
C ALA A 42 0.42 -2.94 -2.66
N CYS A 43 1.57 -3.61 -2.75
CA CYS A 43 2.47 -3.49 -3.90
C CYS A 43 3.09 -4.84 -4.28
N SER A 44 3.82 -4.90 -5.40
CA SER A 44 4.44 -6.15 -5.84
C SER A 44 5.70 -5.92 -6.67
N ASP A 45 6.51 -7.00 -6.81
CA ASP A 45 7.59 -7.10 -7.79
C ASP A 45 7.22 -7.98 -9.01
N GLY A 46 5.94 -8.39 -9.10
CA GLY A 46 5.45 -9.33 -10.11
C GLY A 46 5.59 -10.81 -9.72
N THR A 47 6.35 -11.11 -8.65
CA THR A 47 6.53 -12.45 -8.07
C THR A 47 5.93 -12.54 -6.67
N LYS A 48 6.27 -11.58 -5.82
CA LYS A 48 5.70 -11.40 -4.50
C LYS A 48 4.68 -10.26 -4.51
N GLY A 49 3.54 -10.47 -3.85
CA GLY A 49 2.60 -9.43 -3.47
C GLY A 49 2.75 -9.15 -1.98
N LEU A 50 2.90 -7.89 -1.60
CA LEU A 50 3.02 -7.43 -0.22
C LEU A 50 1.78 -6.65 0.16
N PHE A 51 1.32 -6.87 1.39
CA PHE A 51 0.19 -6.19 2.02
C PHE A 51 0.67 -5.57 3.32
N GLY A 52 0.58 -4.26 3.49
CA GLY A 52 1.16 -3.58 4.66
C GLY A 52 0.20 -2.62 5.34
N GLY A 53 0.21 -2.63 6.67
CA GLY A 53 -0.65 -1.81 7.51
C GLY A 53 -2.11 -2.27 7.51
N GLY A 54 -3.02 -1.35 7.80
CA GLY A 54 -4.45 -1.57 7.79
C GLY A 54 -5.11 -1.43 9.15
N TRP A 55 -6.39 -1.80 9.23
CA TRP A 55 -7.25 -1.76 10.41
C TRP A 55 -7.90 -3.13 10.64
N ASN A 56 -7.75 -3.69 11.85
CA ASN A 56 -8.22 -5.03 12.21
C ASN A 56 -9.42 -5.04 13.19
N ASP A 57 -10.23 -3.99 13.22
CA ASP A 57 -11.33 -3.71 14.16
C ASP A 57 -10.88 -3.32 15.60
N VAL A 58 -9.61 -3.49 15.92
CA VAL A 58 -9.07 -3.18 17.27
C VAL A 58 -8.00 -2.11 17.20
N ALA A 59 -7.10 -2.20 16.21
CA ALA A 59 -5.94 -1.32 16.08
C ALA A 59 -5.55 -1.06 14.62
N HIS A 60 -4.90 0.08 14.40
CA HIS A 60 -4.12 0.32 13.18
C HIS A 60 -2.83 -0.48 13.30
N ILE A 61 -2.63 -1.44 12.39
CA ILE A 61 -1.52 -2.39 12.47
C ILE A 61 -0.34 -1.96 11.62
N ASN A 62 0.85 -2.45 11.98
CA ASN A 62 2.08 -2.23 11.23
C ASN A 62 2.56 -3.44 10.44
N THR A 63 1.92 -4.59 10.59
CA THR A 63 2.32 -5.83 9.95
C THR A 63 2.38 -5.69 8.44
N ILE A 64 3.46 -6.21 7.84
CA ILE A 64 3.58 -6.45 6.41
C ILE A 64 3.56 -7.96 6.19
N GLU A 65 2.67 -8.42 5.35
CA GLU A 65 2.56 -9.83 4.96
C GLU A 65 2.79 -9.98 3.47
N TYR A 66 3.21 -11.16 3.02
CA TYR A 66 3.42 -11.41 1.60
C TYR A 66 2.89 -12.76 1.14
N ILE A 67 2.66 -12.84 -0.16
CA ILE A 67 2.34 -14.06 -0.91
C ILE A 67 3.33 -14.23 -2.07
N THR A 68 3.46 -15.47 -2.55
CA THR A 68 4.01 -15.74 -3.89
C THR A 68 2.85 -15.77 -4.88
N ILE A 69 2.73 -14.81 -5.78
CA ILE A 69 1.56 -14.56 -6.62
C ILE A 69 1.13 -15.78 -7.45
N THR A 70 2.08 -16.63 -7.84
CA THR A 70 1.81 -17.81 -8.67
C THR A 70 1.34 -19.03 -7.89
N THR A 71 1.45 -19.04 -6.56
CA THR A 71 1.18 -20.20 -5.71
C THR A 71 0.16 -19.84 -4.63
N THR A 72 -1.02 -20.46 -4.68
CA THR A 72 -2.07 -20.24 -3.68
C THR A 72 -1.63 -20.73 -2.31
N SER A 73 -1.73 -19.89 -1.31
CA SER A 73 -1.38 -20.16 0.09
C SER A 73 -1.83 -19.00 0.97
N ASN A 74 -1.89 -19.21 2.27
CA ASN A 74 -1.98 -18.12 3.22
C ASN A 74 -0.72 -17.23 3.15
N THR A 75 -0.85 -16.01 3.63
CA THR A 75 0.29 -15.08 3.75
C THR A 75 1.37 -15.61 4.70
N THR A 76 2.54 -15.08 4.51
CA THR A 76 3.68 -15.24 5.41
C THR A 76 4.08 -13.86 5.92
N ASP A 77 4.49 -13.79 7.18
CA ASP A 77 5.04 -12.56 7.75
C ASP A 77 6.27 -12.08 6.96
N PHE A 78 6.27 -10.80 6.63
CA PHE A 78 7.40 -10.13 5.98
C PHE A 78 8.20 -9.28 6.95
N GLY A 79 7.53 -8.69 7.94
CA GLY A 79 8.04 -7.72 8.91
C GLY A 79 7.01 -6.62 9.18
N ASP A 80 7.46 -5.48 9.67
CA ASP A 80 6.60 -4.39 10.12
C ASP A 80 6.92 -3.06 9.46
N LEU A 81 5.90 -2.23 9.22
CA LEU A 81 6.04 -0.78 9.00
C LEU A 81 6.58 -0.11 10.27
N THR A 82 7.20 1.06 10.15
CA THR A 82 7.71 1.80 11.32
C THR A 82 6.58 2.34 12.21
N VAL A 83 5.37 2.52 11.66
CA VAL A 83 4.18 2.99 12.37
C VAL A 83 2.95 2.19 11.91
N GLY A 84 2.14 1.71 12.88
CA GLY A 84 0.84 1.10 12.59
C GLY A 84 -0.12 2.16 12.03
N ARG A 85 -0.68 1.90 10.85
CA ARG A 85 -1.54 2.85 10.14
C ARG A 85 -2.43 2.19 9.09
N SER A 86 -3.61 2.75 8.89
CA SER A 86 -4.52 2.38 7.82
C SER A 86 -4.65 3.49 6.78
N SER A 87 -5.31 3.20 5.66
CA SER A 87 -5.50 4.16 4.55
C SER A 87 -4.20 4.82 4.08
N SER A 88 -3.06 4.17 4.30
CA SER A 88 -1.83 4.38 3.55
C SER A 88 -1.95 3.69 2.20
N ASP A 89 -1.26 4.17 1.22
CA ASP A 89 -1.15 3.45 -0.05
C ASP A 89 0.31 3.25 -0.43
N SER A 90 0.58 2.42 -1.41
CA SER A 90 1.93 1.96 -1.71
C SER A 90 2.26 2.04 -3.19
N CYS A 91 3.55 2.10 -3.46
CA CYS A 91 4.13 2.06 -4.78
C CYS A 91 5.36 1.15 -4.81
N SER A 92 5.79 0.73 -6.00
CA SER A 92 6.94 -0.17 -6.16
C SER A 92 7.71 0.08 -7.45
N ASN A 93 9.01 -0.17 -7.42
CA ASN A 93 9.83 -0.27 -8.63
C ASN A 93 10.29 -1.71 -8.93
N GLY A 94 9.63 -2.70 -8.34
CA GLY A 94 10.01 -4.10 -8.45
C GLY A 94 11.17 -4.52 -7.55
N THR A 95 11.87 -3.57 -6.90
CA THR A 95 12.92 -3.84 -5.91
C THR A 95 12.53 -3.38 -4.52
N ARG A 96 11.94 -2.19 -4.43
CA ARG A 96 11.42 -1.61 -3.20
C ARG A 96 9.90 -1.52 -3.26
N GLY A 97 9.24 -1.91 -2.15
CA GLY A 97 7.88 -1.52 -1.84
C GLY A 97 7.92 -0.33 -0.88
N VAL A 98 7.15 0.71 -1.16
CA VAL A 98 7.14 1.96 -0.39
C VAL A 98 5.72 2.30 0.01
N TRP A 99 5.48 2.54 1.30
CA TRP A 99 4.19 2.96 1.85
C TRP A 99 4.25 4.40 2.33
N GLY A 100 3.25 5.21 1.99
CA GLY A 100 3.19 6.61 2.39
C GLY A 100 1.89 7.01 3.05
N GLY A 101 1.96 7.96 3.99
CA GLY A 101 0.81 8.56 4.64
C GLY A 101 -0.03 7.61 5.49
N GLY A 102 -1.32 7.89 5.60
CA GLY A 102 -2.30 7.10 6.35
C GLY A 102 -2.78 7.76 7.65
N TRP A 103 -3.45 6.97 8.48
CA TRP A 103 -3.99 7.32 9.78
C TRP A 103 -3.56 6.30 10.85
N ASN A 104 -2.97 6.75 11.96
CA ASN A 104 -2.45 5.89 13.01
C ASN A 104 -3.40 5.69 14.20
N GLY A 105 -4.63 6.21 14.11
CA GLY A 105 -5.61 6.21 15.20
C GLY A 105 -5.64 7.52 16.01
N SER A 106 -4.62 8.35 15.89
CA SER A 106 -4.51 9.63 16.61
C SER A 106 -4.21 10.79 15.70
N SER A 107 -3.42 10.58 14.66
CA SER A 107 -3.00 11.60 13.69
C SER A 107 -2.87 11.04 12.28
N TYR A 108 -3.03 11.91 11.31
CA TYR A 108 -2.61 11.64 9.93
C TYR A 108 -1.08 11.61 9.88
N GLU A 109 -0.54 10.77 9.00
CA GLU A 109 0.89 10.52 8.91
C GLU A 109 1.52 11.22 7.69
N THR A 110 2.74 11.73 7.89
CA THR A 110 3.64 12.10 6.80
C THR A 110 4.64 10.98 6.49
N THR A 111 4.72 9.96 7.36
CA THR A 111 5.71 8.89 7.30
C THR A 111 5.68 8.18 5.95
N VAL A 112 6.85 8.02 5.35
CA VAL A 112 7.10 7.16 4.20
C VAL A 112 8.11 6.10 4.61
N ASP A 113 7.71 4.82 4.46
CA ASP A 113 8.54 3.65 4.78
C ASP A 113 8.83 2.84 3.53
N TYR A 114 9.91 2.06 3.55
CA TYR A 114 10.19 1.10 2.48
C TYR A 114 10.76 -0.22 2.98
N VAL A 115 10.57 -1.24 2.16
CA VAL A 115 11.26 -2.54 2.27
C VAL A 115 11.96 -2.87 0.96
N THR A 116 12.96 -3.77 1.04
CA THR A 116 13.49 -4.45 -0.15
C THR A 116 12.70 -5.74 -0.33
N ILE A 117 11.91 -5.86 -1.41
CA ILE A 117 10.94 -6.94 -1.61
C ILE A 117 11.57 -8.34 -1.61
N ALA A 118 12.81 -8.44 -2.07
CA ALA A 118 13.51 -9.74 -2.14
C ALA A 118 13.79 -10.34 -0.75
N THR A 119 13.94 -9.52 0.31
CA THR A 119 14.42 -9.94 1.63
C THR A 119 13.43 -9.53 2.71
N THR A 120 12.89 -10.51 3.44
CA THR A 120 11.99 -10.27 4.58
C THR A 120 12.72 -9.50 5.68
N SER A 121 12.14 -8.38 6.09
CA SER A 121 12.65 -7.51 7.15
C SER A 121 11.63 -6.45 7.51
N ASN A 122 11.77 -5.83 8.66
CA ASN A 122 11.02 -4.62 8.97
C ASN A 122 11.35 -3.49 7.99
N ALA A 123 10.38 -2.63 7.78
CA ALA A 123 10.55 -1.44 6.95
C ALA A 123 11.54 -0.46 7.59
N THR A 124 12.18 0.29 6.75
CA THR A 124 13.08 1.37 7.12
C THR A 124 12.45 2.71 6.69
N ALA A 125 12.66 3.75 7.49
CA ALA A 125 12.21 5.08 7.13
C ALA A 125 12.79 5.52 5.78
N PHE A 126 11.92 5.94 4.89
CA PHE A 126 12.29 6.49 3.57
C PHE A 126 12.44 8.00 3.64
N GLY A 127 11.50 8.67 4.27
CA GLY A 127 11.38 10.11 4.38
C GLY A 127 9.96 10.52 4.80
N SER A 128 9.52 11.68 4.41
CA SER A 128 8.20 12.22 4.74
C SER A 128 7.51 12.86 3.54
N LEU A 129 6.18 12.77 3.49
CA LEU A 129 5.34 13.55 2.60
C LEU A 129 5.41 15.04 2.97
N THR A 130 5.04 15.93 2.06
CA THR A 130 4.93 17.37 2.31
C THR A 130 3.78 17.68 3.27
N GLN A 131 2.75 16.84 3.32
CA GLN A 131 1.57 16.99 4.17
C GLN A 131 1.03 15.65 4.66
N ALA A 132 0.68 15.57 5.94
CA ALA A 132 0.08 14.39 6.55
C ALA A 132 -1.34 14.16 6.03
N ARG A 133 -1.63 12.92 5.57
CA ARG A 133 -2.94 12.56 5.00
C ARG A 133 -3.10 11.07 4.72
N GLN A 134 -4.34 10.59 4.65
CA GLN A 134 -4.72 9.42 3.86
C GLN A 134 -4.61 9.79 2.37
N LEU A 135 -4.30 8.84 1.48
CA LEU A 135 -4.00 9.16 0.09
C LEU A 135 -4.24 7.96 -0.85
N ALA A 136 -4.03 8.18 -2.14
CA ALA A 136 -3.84 7.13 -3.13
C ALA A 136 -2.45 7.26 -3.76
N ALA A 137 -1.83 6.14 -4.14
CA ALA A 137 -0.52 6.11 -4.75
C ALA A 137 -0.53 5.47 -6.14
N THR A 138 0.42 5.88 -6.95
CA THR A 138 0.72 5.29 -8.25
C THR A 138 2.21 5.43 -8.54
N ASP A 139 2.73 4.69 -9.49
CA ASP A 139 4.15 4.71 -9.79
C ASP A 139 4.48 4.43 -11.26
N ASN A 140 5.73 4.66 -11.57
CA ASN A 140 6.44 4.01 -12.64
C ASN A 140 7.73 3.43 -12.05
N THR A 141 8.57 2.78 -12.82
CA THR A 141 9.79 2.14 -12.29
C THR A 141 10.78 3.10 -11.60
N THR A 142 10.56 4.40 -11.65
CA THR A 142 11.45 5.43 -11.09
C THR A 142 10.80 6.23 -9.98
N ARG A 143 9.56 6.70 -10.19
CA ARG A 143 8.85 7.59 -9.28
C ARG A 143 7.63 6.93 -8.68
N GLY A 144 7.42 7.14 -7.38
CA GLY A 144 6.14 6.98 -6.72
C GLY A 144 5.48 8.35 -6.57
N VAL A 145 4.19 8.44 -6.86
CA VAL A 145 3.39 9.65 -6.71
C VAL A 145 2.26 9.36 -5.72
N PHE A 146 2.12 10.22 -4.72
CA PHE A 146 1.10 10.17 -3.68
C PHE A 146 0.15 11.33 -3.88
N GLY A 147 -1.11 11.06 -4.19
CA GLY A 147 -2.04 12.10 -4.62
C GLY A 147 -3.27 12.25 -3.75
N GLY A 148 -3.77 13.49 -3.67
CA GLY A 148 -5.00 13.88 -3.01
C GLY A 148 -5.12 13.41 -1.57
N GLY A 149 -6.33 13.05 -1.16
CA GLY A 149 -6.56 12.40 0.11
C GLY A 149 -7.38 13.21 1.10
N TYR A 150 -7.20 12.87 2.39
CA TYR A 150 -7.97 13.46 3.49
C TYR A 150 -7.12 13.61 4.75
N ASN A 151 -7.24 14.79 5.40
CA ASN A 151 -6.61 15.05 6.71
C ASN A 151 -7.52 15.90 7.63
N GLY A 152 -8.83 15.74 7.50
CA GLY A 152 -9.83 16.62 8.09
C GLY A 152 -10.55 17.41 6.99
N SER A 153 -9.91 17.58 5.85
CA SER A 153 -10.47 18.13 4.61
C SER A 153 -9.99 17.33 3.41
N TYR A 154 -10.73 17.35 2.32
CA TYR A 154 -10.26 16.76 1.06
C TYR A 154 -9.16 17.62 0.45
N LEU A 155 -8.14 16.97 -0.08
CA LEU A 155 -6.94 17.57 -0.62
C LEU A 155 -6.78 17.29 -2.12
N ASP A 156 -6.08 18.18 -2.80
CA ASP A 156 -5.66 18.03 -4.19
C ASP A 156 -4.14 17.89 -4.35
N THR A 157 -3.37 18.10 -3.28
CA THR A 157 -1.92 18.01 -3.25
C THR A 157 -1.41 16.67 -3.78
N MET A 158 -0.42 16.69 -4.63
CA MET A 158 0.33 15.52 -5.06
C MET A 158 1.80 15.69 -4.69
N ASP A 159 2.38 14.63 -4.12
CA ASP A 159 3.81 14.52 -3.80
C ASP A 159 4.45 13.42 -4.64
N TYR A 160 5.75 13.52 -4.90
CA TYR A 160 6.50 12.42 -5.51
C TYR A 160 7.81 12.12 -4.77
N ILE A 161 8.25 10.90 -4.93
CA ILE A 161 9.56 10.39 -4.49
C ILE A 161 10.29 9.76 -5.68
N THR A 162 11.61 9.68 -5.58
CA THR A 162 12.41 8.77 -6.42
C THR A 162 12.60 7.48 -5.65
N ILE A 163 11.93 6.38 -6.06
CA ILE A 163 11.81 5.13 -5.27
C ILE A 163 13.17 4.54 -4.88
N SER A 164 14.20 4.67 -5.73
CA SER A 164 15.52 4.12 -5.47
C SER A 164 16.35 4.89 -4.44
N THR A 165 15.96 6.12 -4.08
CA THR A 165 16.76 7.02 -3.23
C THR A 165 15.93 7.56 -2.08
N THR A 166 16.29 7.24 -0.84
CA THR A 166 15.61 7.76 0.36
C THR A 166 15.71 9.27 0.46
N GLY A 167 14.64 9.90 0.90
CA GLY A 167 14.53 11.33 1.07
C GLY A 167 13.07 11.77 1.21
N ASN A 168 12.87 13.01 1.60
CA ASN A 168 11.51 13.56 1.69
C ASN A 168 10.90 13.69 0.29
N ALA A 169 9.59 13.54 0.24
CA ALA A 169 8.83 13.79 -0.97
C ALA A 169 8.91 15.27 -1.38
N THR A 170 8.78 15.49 -2.67
CA THR A 170 8.76 16.83 -3.29
C THR A 170 7.37 17.06 -3.86
N ASP A 171 6.90 18.29 -3.80
CA ASP A 171 5.65 18.68 -4.45
C ASP A 171 5.67 18.33 -5.94
N PHE A 172 4.60 17.65 -6.40
CA PHE A 172 4.38 17.29 -7.80
C PHE A 172 3.39 18.24 -8.48
N GLY A 173 2.56 18.92 -7.70
CA GLY A 173 1.45 19.74 -8.17
C GLY A 173 0.12 19.32 -7.55
N ASN A 174 -0.98 19.61 -8.23
CA ASN A 174 -2.31 19.38 -7.68
C ASN A 174 -3.23 18.61 -8.63
N LEU A 175 -4.14 17.82 -8.06
CA LEU A 175 -5.30 17.31 -8.77
C LEU A 175 -6.21 18.48 -9.19
N THR A 176 -6.99 18.29 -10.23
CA THR A 176 -7.98 19.30 -10.68
C THR A 176 -9.12 19.53 -9.69
N GLN A 177 -9.28 18.63 -8.71
CA GLN A 177 -10.30 18.70 -7.67
C GLN A 177 -9.81 18.01 -6.40
N SER A 178 -10.01 18.64 -5.24
CA SER A 178 -9.74 18.03 -3.92
C SER A 178 -10.65 16.82 -3.70
N ARG A 179 -10.07 15.66 -3.40
CA ARG A 179 -10.82 14.40 -3.20
C ARG A 179 -10.03 13.39 -2.37
N GLY A 180 -10.76 12.50 -1.70
CA GLY A 180 -10.23 11.36 -0.98
C GLY A 180 -11.03 10.10 -1.25
N LYS A 181 -10.55 8.94 -0.75
CA LYS A 181 -11.18 7.62 -0.95
C LYS A 181 -11.34 7.25 -2.43
N PHE A 182 -10.32 7.47 -3.20
CA PHE A 182 -10.23 7.12 -4.62
C PHE A 182 -9.06 6.17 -4.85
N ALA A 183 -8.99 5.60 -6.03
CA ALA A 183 -7.89 4.76 -6.47
C ALA A 183 -7.02 5.48 -7.51
N ALA A 184 -5.76 5.09 -7.62
CA ALA A 184 -4.85 5.50 -8.66
C ALA A 184 -4.29 4.26 -9.37
N CYS A 185 -3.84 4.42 -10.60
CA CYS A 185 -3.18 3.37 -11.37
C CYS A 185 -2.15 3.96 -12.33
N SER A 186 -1.23 3.13 -12.75
CA SER A 186 -0.24 3.42 -13.79
C SER A 186 -0.16 2.26 -14.80
N ASN A 187 0.51 2.47 -15.88
CA ASN A 187 0.80 1.45 -16.90
C ASN A 187 2.27 1.05 -16.89
#